data_c364eff09ac3520f28fc28c62cfa7596
#
_entry.id   c364eff09ac3520f28fc28c62cfa7596
#
_cell.length_a   1.000
_cell.length_b   1.000
_cell.length_c   1.000
_cell.angle_alpha   90.00
_cell.angle_beta   90.00
_cell.angle_gamma   90.00
#
_symmetry.space_group_name_H-M   'P 1'
#
loop_
_entity.id
_entity.type
_entity.pdbx_description
1 polymer ?
#
loop_
_entity_poly.entity_id
_entity_poly.type
_entity_poly.pdbx_seq_one_letter_code
_entity_poly.pdbx_strand_id
1 'polypeptide(L)'
;KHVPALILVMALCVIFLAAIGILAFRRVGTYHPEAYAYKYLNLVHFWMNLLKPFTVSVTWIARLAAVPFGVEINRTEKSVTEEEIISIVDEAHEQGVIQENEAEMIQNIISFNETEAHDIMTHRKNVVAFDEEILLKNMIDTMLEEGNSRYPVYEENIDNIKGIVHYKDALKFMTQNPWAKFKPLKELPGIIRQASLIPETRGIGDLFHTMQARKIHMAIVVDEYGQTAGIVTMEDILEEIVGDILDEYDEDEITIRAQKDNSLIIDGLAYLEDVEEELDVDFGDTEFETLNGYLTNILGHIPTD
;
A
#
# COMPACT_ATOMS: atom_id res chain seq x y z
N LYS A 1 -59.59 22.12 20.08
CA LYS A 1 -59.43 22.26 18.59
C LYS A 1 -58.19 23.07 18.17
N HIS A 2 -57.46 23.76 19.08
CA HIS A 2 -56.34 24.63 18.75
C HIS A 2 -54.95 23.96 18.87
N VAL A 3 -54.83 22.82 19.50
CA VAL A 3 -53.56 22.11 19.73
C VAL A 3 -52.83 21.70 18.40
N PRO A 4 -53.54 21.09 17.41
CA PRO A 4 -52.86 20.70 16.17
C PRO A 4 -52.37 21.92 15.34
N ALA A 5 -53.10 23.04 15.40
CA ALA A 5 -52.71 24.28 14.72
C ALA A 5 -51.44 24.88 15.37
N LEU A 6 -51.35 24.83 16.70
CA LEU A 6 -50.12 25.31 17.42
C LEU A 6 -48.90 24.46 17.08
N ILE A 7 -49.07 23.14 17.03
CA ILE A 7 -47.95 22.23 16.65
C ILE A 7 -47.49 22.51 15.21
N LEU A 8 -48.43 22.72 14.28
CA LEU A 8 -48.12 23.03 12.89
C LEU A 8 -47.32 24.34 12.76
N VAL A 9 -47.75 25.39 13.49
CA VAL A 9 -47.05 26.69 13.48
C VAL A 9 -45.67 26.56 14.09
N MET A 10 -45.51 25.82 15.19
CA MET A 10 -44.17 25.55 15.77
C MET A 10 -43.28 24.79 14.82
N ALA A 11 -43.77 23.75 14.14
CA ALA A 11 -43.01 23.00 13.14
C ALA A 11 -42.57 23.88 11.97
N LEU A 12 -43.44 24.73 11.43
CA LEU A 12 -43.14 25.68 10.39
C LEU A 12 -42.07 26.72 10.83
N CYS A 13 -42.17 27.23 12.06
CA CYS A 13 -41.14 28.12 12.62
C CYS A 13 -39.77 27.44 12.76
N VAL A 14 -39.73 26.19 13.21
CA VAL A 14 -38.48 25.42 13.31
C VAL A 14 -37.85 25.18 11.94
N ILE A 15 -38.65 24.77 10.94
CA ILE A 15 -38.19 24.58 9.56
C ILE A 15 -37.66 25.90 8.97
N PHE A 16 -38.36 26.99 9.17
CA PHE A 16 -37.96 28.31 8.69
C PHE A 16 -36.65 28.79 9.35
N LEU A 17 -36.50 28.61 10.66
CA LEU A 17 -35.28 28.94 11.39
C LEU A 17 -34.11 28.05 10.95
N ALA A 18 -34.34 26.75 10.71
CA ALA A 18 -33.32 25.84 10.21
C ALA A 18 -32.89 26.18 8.77
N ALA A 19 -33.85 26.48 7.89
CA ALA A 19 -33.57 26.81 6.50
C ALA A 19 -32.78 28.13 6.36
N ILE A 20 -33.18 29.17 7.07
CA ILE A 20 -32.49 30.49 6.99
C ILE A 20 -31.29 30.51 7.92
N GLY A 21 -31.42 30.06 9.18
CA GLY A 21 -30.39 30.19 10.20
C GLY A 21 -29.18 29.26 9.97
N ILE A 22 -29.39 28.08 9.39
CA ILE A 22 -28.32 27.09 9.21
C ILE A 22 -27.93 26.98 7.73
N LEU A 23 -28.88 26.64 6.84
CA LEU A 23 -28.55 26.32 5.44
C LEU A 23 -28.14 27.53 4.62
N ALA A 24 -28.84 28.67 4.74
CA ALA A 24 -28.53 29.86 3.96
C ALA A 24 -27.18 30.47 4.37
N PHE A 25 -26.94 30.61 5.68
CA PHE A 25 -25.66 31.15 6.17
C PHE A 25 -24.48 30.21 5.94
N ARG A 26 -24.68 28.89 5.99
CA ARG A 26 -23.65 27.92 5.63
C ARG A 26 -23.26 28.06 4.17
N ARG A 27 -24.21 28.14 3.23
CA ARG A 27 -23.93 28.33 1.80
C ARG A 27 -23.24 29.66 1.49
N VAL A 28 -23.65 30.74 2.13
CA VAL A 28 -23.00 32.06 1.96
C VAL A 28 -21.57 32.04 2.50
N GLY A 29 -21.34 31.37 3.64
CA GLY A 29 -19.99 31.24 4.24
C GLY A 29 -19.02 30.42 3.40
N THR A 30 -19.50 29.42 2.65
CA THR A 30 -18.63 28.61 1.76
C THR A 30 -18.25 29.32 0.47
N TYR A 31 -19.01 30.32 0.01
CA TYR A 31 -18.73 31.03 -1.26
C TYR A 31 -17.60 32.06 -1.17
N HIS A 32 -17.39 32.70 -0.02
CA HIS A 32 -16.30 33.64 0.25
C HIS A 32 -15.84 33.58 1.71
N PRO A 33 -15.19 32.49 2.13
CA PRO A 33 -14.91 32.22 3.54
C PRO A 33 -14.04 33.29 4.20
N GLU A 34 -13.01 33.75 3.52
CA GLU A 34 -12.07 34.74 4.07
C GLU A 34 -12.71 36.13 4.29
N ALA A 35 -13.45 36.62 3.31
CA ALA A 35 -14.08 37.95 3.39
C ALA A 35 -15.12 38.01 4.53
N TYR A 36 -15.90 36.95 4.71
CA TYR A 36 -16.88 36.87 5.81
C TYR A 36 -16.22 36.63 7.17
N ALA A 37 -15.17 35.85 7.23
CA ALA A 37 -14.40 35.62 8.47
C ALA A 37 -13.86 36.96 9.01
N TYR A 38 -13.20 37.75 8.19
CA TYR A 38 -12.69 39.07 8.59
C TYR A 38 -13.80 40.04 8.98
N LYS A 39 -14.88 40.10 8.21
CA LYS A 39 -16.00 41.03 8.45
C LYS A 39 -16.71 40.78 9.77
N TYR A 40 -16.87 39.51 10.17
CA TYR A 40 -17.62 39.12 11.36
C TYR A 40 -16.74 38.77 12.56
N LEU A 41 -15.43 38.82 12.43
CA LEU A 41 -14.47 38.45 13.49
C LEU A 41 -14.76 39.13 14.83
N ASN A 42 -15.00 40.42 14.82
CA ASN A 42 -15.31 41.20 16.04
C ASN A 42 -16.65 40.81 16.67
N LEU A 43 -17.66 40.49 15.85
CA LEU A 43 -18.95 40.01 16.31
C LEU A 43 -18.84 38.64 16.95
N VAL A 44 -18.07 37.74 16.34
CA VAL A 44 -17.78 36.38 16.87
C VAL A 44 -17.03 36.50 18.21
N HIS A 45 -15.98 37.31 18.28
CA HIS A 45 -15.24 37.55 19.54
C HIS A 45 -16.13 38.13 20.63
N PHE A 46 -17.04 39.06 20.31
CA PHE A 46 -17.98 39.57 21.28
C PHE A 46 -18.87 38.47 21.85
N TRP A 47 -19.47 37.64 20.99
CA TRP A 47 -20.30 36.53 21.43
C TRP A 47 -19.52 35.45 22.18
N MET A 48 -18.29 35.14 21.76
CA MET A 48 -17.42 34.20 22.46
C MET A 48 -17.13 34.68 23.90
N ASN A 49 -16.79 35.95 24.06
CA ASN A 49 -16.54 36.52 25.38
C ASN A 49 -17.79 36.59 26.26
N LEU A 50 -18.94 36.91 25.68
CA LEU A 50 -20.21 36.95 26.39
C LEU A 50 -20.65 35.57 26.85
N LEU A 51 -20.44 34.52 26.03
CA LEU A 51 -20.85 33.13 26.32
C LEU A 51 -19.79 32.36 27.16
N LYS A 52 -18.57 32.88 27.26
CA LYS A 52 -17.48 32.23 28.00
C LYS A 52 -17.82 31.83 29.46
N PRO A 53 -18.48 32.68 30.28
CA PRO A 53 -18.85 32.28 31.63
C PRO A 53 -19.85 31.13 31.67
N PHE A 54 -20.75 31.09 30.64
CA PHE A 54 -21.74 30.02 30.53
C PHE A 54 -21.09 28.71 30.12
N THR A 55 -20.19 28.72 29.11
CA THR A 55 -19.45 27.52 28.68
C THR A 55 -18.55 26.97 29.80
N VAL A 56 -17.89 27.83 30.58
CA VAL A 56 -17.10 27.40 31.73
C VAL A 56 -17.99 26.73 32.80
N SER A 57 -19.17 27.26 33.04
CA SER A 57 -20.12 26.67 34.00
C SER A 57 -20.59 25.30 33.57
N VAL A 58 -20.93 25.13 32.25
CA VAL A 58 -21.36 23.86 31.67
C VAL A 58 -20.23 22.83 31.72
N THR A 59 -19.00 23.22 31.34
CA THR A 59 -17.84 22.31 31.41
C THR A 59 -17.49 21.92 32.84
N TRP A 60 -17.68 22.80 33.81
CA TRP A 60 -17.47 22.48 35.23
C TRP A 60 -18.51 21.45 35.72
N ILE A 61 -19.78 21.60 35.36
CA ILE A 61 -20.84 20.65 35.69
C ILE A 61 -20.56 19.29 35.00
N ALA A 62 -20.16 19.31 33.74
CA ALA A 62 -19.81 18.09 33.00
C ALA A 62 -18.63 17.35 33.63
N ARG A 63 -17.60 18.09 34.11
CA ARG A 63 -16.48 17.50 34.88
C ARG A 63 -16.97 16.83 36.15
N LEU A 64 -17.81 17.50 36.95
CA LEU A 64 -18.37 16.93 38.18
C LEU A 64 -19.15 15.62 37.90
N ALA A 65 -19.88 15.57 36.80
CA ALA A 65 -20.63 14.39 36.40
C ALA A 65 -19.73 13.25 35.88
N ALA A 66 -18.56 13.58 35.28
CA ALA A 66 -17.64 12.59 34.68
C ALA A 66 -16.63 11.99 35.71
N VAL A 67 -16.32 12.72 36.78
CA VAL A 67 -15.39 12.24 37.82
C VAL A 67 -15.73 10.83 38.37
N PRO A 68 -17.00 10.49 38.69
CA PRO A 68 -17.31 9.15 39.21
C PRO A 68 -17.10 8.04 38.20
N PHE A 69 -17.02 8.35 36.87
CA PHE A 69 -16.79 7.39 35.80
C PHE A 69 -15.33 7.28 35.37
N GLY A 70 -14.41 8.02 36.02
CA GLY A 70 -12.98 7.99 35.71
C GLY A 70 -12.61 8.59 34.34
N VAL A 71 -13.49 9.40 33.74
CA VAL A 71 -13.27 10.02 32.42
C VAL A 71 -12.61 11.39 32.59
N GLU A 72 -11.40 11.55 32.07
CA GLU A 72 -10.72 12.85 31.97
C GLU A 72 -11.25 13.66 30.78
N ILE A 73 -12.14 14.61 31.01
CA ILE A 73 -12.73 15.48 29.97
C ILE A 73 -11.71 16.43 29.31
N ASN A 74 -10.51 16.56 29.87
CA ASN A 74 -9.46 17.44 29.33
C ASN A 74 -8.58 16.79 28.27
N ARG A 75 -8.74 15.51 27.96
CA ARG A 75 -8.11 14.90 26.77
C ARG A 75 -8.91 15.25 25.54
N THR A 76 -8.77 16.49 25.07
CA THR A 76 -8.99 16.80 23.66
C THR A 76 -7.71 16.37 22.93
N GLU A 77 -7.33 15.10 23.06
CA GLU A 77 -6.51 14.48 22.03
C GLU A 77 -7.43 14.32 20.83
N LYS A 78 -7.47 15.35 19.99
CA LYS A 78 -7.71 15.14 18.58
C LYS A 78 -6.44 14.45 18.05
N SER A 79 -6.25 13.21 18.44
CA SER A 79 -5.39 12.32 17.66
C SER A 79 -6.16 12.09 16.38
N VAL A 80 -5.74 12.75 15.32
CA VAL A 80 -6.17 12.38 13.98
C VAL A 80 -5.80 10.92 13.82
N THR A 81 -6.78 10.07 13.59
CA THR A 81 -6.55 8.64 13.36
C THR A 81 -6.23 8.40 11.88
N GLU A 82 -5.66 7.25 11.57
CA GLU A 82 -5.36 6.86 10.20
C GLU A 82 -6.64 6.79 9.38
N GLU A 83 -7.72 6.26 9.93
CA GLU A 83 -9.05 6.22 9.28
C GLU A 83 -9.59 7.62 8.98
N GLU A 84 -9.33 8.60 9.85
CA GLU A 84 -9.76 9.98 9.61
C GLU A 84 -8.96 10.60 8.45
N ILE A 85 -7.66 10.25 8.31
CA ILE A 85 -6.84 10.69 7.16
C ILE A 85 -7.33 10.03 5.87
N ILE A 86 -7.54 8.71 5.86
CA ILE A 86 -8.06 7.97 4.71
C ILE A 86 -9.40 8.57 4.25
N SER A 87 -10.34 8.79 5.17
CA SER A 87 -11.64 9.40 4.85
C SER A 87 -11.52 10.79 4.22
N ILE A 88 -10.52 11.59 4.61
CA ILE A 88 -10.27 12.90 4.01
C ILE A 88 -9.70 12.74 2.58
N VAL A 89 -8.86 11.75 2.35
CA VAL A 89 -8.29 11.43 1.03
C VAL A 89 -9.39 10.98 0.09
N ASP A 90 -10.28 10.08 0.52
CA ASP A 90 -11.42 9.60 -0.25
C ASP A 90 -12.38 10.75 -0.61
N GLU A 91 -12.69 11.63 0.34
CA GLU A 91 -13.52 12.82 0.06
C GLU A 91 -12.85 13.76 -0.95
N ALA A 92 -11.52 13.91 -0.89
CA ALA A 92 -10.78 14.73 -1.84
C ALA A 92 -10.77 14.12 -3.26
N HIS A 93 -10.68 12.80 -3.36
CA HIS A 93 -10.82 12.06 -4.62
C HIS A 93 -12.23 12.21 -5.21
N GLU A 94 -13.29 11.94 -4.44
CA GLU A 94 -14.68 12.12 -4.87
C GLU A 94 -15.00 13.54 -5.36
N GLN A 95 -14.34 14.55 -4.77
CA GLN A 95 -14.47 15.95 -5.18
C GLN A 95 -13.61 16.31 -6.42
N GLY A 96 -12.81 15.38 -6.93
CA GLY A 96 -11.91 15.58 -8.07
C GLY A 96 -10.71 16.49 -7.78
N VAL A 97 -10.32 16.63 -6.50
CA VAL A 97 -9.16 17.43 -6.06
C VAL A 97 -7.85 16.67 -6.28
N ILE A 98 -7.88 15.36 -6.09
CA ILE A 98 -6.77 14.41 -6.31
C ILE A 98 -7.22 13.31 -7.26
N GLN A 99 -6.26 12.72 -8.00
CA GLN A 99 -6.51 11.61 -8.91
C GLN A 99 -6.60 10.29 -8.13
N GLU A 100 -7.17 9.25 -8.73
CA GLU A 100 -7.33 7.94 -8.13
C GLU A 100 -5.99 7.34 -7.69
N ASN A 101 -5.01 7.32 -8.59
CA ASN A 101 -3.65 6.84 -8.29
C ASN A 101 -2.95 7.64 -7.17
N GLU A 102 -3.23 8.95 -7.06
CA GLU A 102 -2.67 9.77 -5.97
C GLU A 102 -3.32 9.42 -4.63
N ALA A 103 -4.63 9.12 -4.62
CA ALA A 103 -5.34 8.68 -3.42
C ALA A 103 -4.84 7.31 -2.95
N GLU A 104 -4.67 6.38 -3.87
CA GLU A 104 -4.12 5.05 -3.62
C GLU A 104 -2.70 5.11 -3.04
N MET A 105 -1.80 5.88 -3.66
CA MET A 105 -0.44 6.08 -3.11
C MET A 105 -0.46 6.63 -1.67
N ILE A 106 -1.39 7.53 -1.34
CA ILE A 106 -1.49 8.07 0.02
C ILE A 106 -1.97 6.98 0.99
N GLN A 107 -2.92 6.14 0.61
CA GLN A 107 -3.39 5.02 1.42
C GLN A 107 -2.26 4.00 1.64
N ASN A 108 -1.53 3.66 0.58
CA ASN A 108 -0.37 2.76 0.63
C ASN A 108 0.73 3.29 1.57
N ILE A 109 1.02 4.61 1.56
CA ILE A 109 1.97 5.21 2.51
C ILE A 109 1.52 5.09 3.97
N ILE A 110 0.23 5.11 4.24
CA ILE A 110 -0.29 4.96 5.60
C ILE A 110 -0.06 3.53 6.10
N SER A 111 -0.39 2.52 5.29
CA SER A 111 -0.20 1.10 5.63
C SER A 111 1.26 0.64 5.58
N PHE A 112 2.12 1.36 4.87
CA PHE A 112 3.54 1.05 4.66
C PHE A 112 4.33 0.77 5.96
N ASN A 113 3.96 1.42 7.06
CA ASN A 113 4.63 1.22 8.34
C ASN A 113 4.22 -0.06 9.08
N GLU A 114 3.10 -0.66 8.69
CA GLU A 114 2.60 -1.91 9.28
C GLU A 114 3.06 -3.15 8.52
N THR A 115 3.53 -2.99 7.26
CA THR A 115 4.00 -4.07 6.40
C THR A 115 5.38 -4.55 6.83
N GLU A 116 5.59 -5.86 6.86
CA GLU A 116 6.85 -6.51 7.21
C GLU A 116 7.54 -7.10 5.97
N ALA A 117 8.84 -7.41 6.07
CA ALA A 117 9.63 -7.93 4.95
C ALA A 117 9.08 -9.25 4.38
N HIS A 118 8.44 -10.07 5.20
CA HIS A 118 7.86 -11.35 4.74
C HIS A 118 6.64 -11.15 3.83
N ASP A 119 5.93 -10.02 3.95
CA ASP A 119 4.74 -9.74 3.15
C ASP A 119 5.08 -9.44 1.69
N ILE A 120 6.24 -8.79 1.46
CA ILE A 120 6.68 -8.30 0.14
C ILE A 120 7.83 -9.11 -0.47
N MET A 121 8.41 -10.08 0.27
CA MET A 121 9.62 -10.78 -0.21
C MET A 121 9.30 -11.72 -1.38
N THR A 122 10.23 -11.81 -2.33
CA THR A 122 10.27 -12.95 -3.22
C THR A 122 10.63 -14.19 -2.42
N HIS A 123 9.66 -15.11 -2.26
CA HIS A 123 9.83 -16.31 -1.45
C HIS A 123 10.94 -17.21 -2.02
N ARG A 124 11.72 -17.89 -1.13
CA ARG A 124 12.88 -18.73 -1.45
C ARG A 124 12.71 -19.73 -2.61
N LYS A 125 11.48 -20.21 -2.85
CA LYS A 125 11.17 -21.12 -3.96
C LYS A 125 11.26 -20.47 -5.34
N ASN A 126 11.06 -19.17 -5.39
CA ASN A 126 11.04 -18.37 -6.62
C ASN A 126 12.35 -17.61 -6.80
N VAL A 127 13.26 -17.65 -5.82
CA VAL A 127 14.55 -16.96 -5.89
C VAL A 127 15.48 -17.70 -6.83
N VAL A 128 15.92 -17.04 -7.89
CA VAL A 128 17.03 -17.52 -8.72
C VAL A 128 18.35 -17.20 -8.01
N ALA A 129 19.06 -18.22 -7.58
CA ALA A 129 20.33 -18.12 -6.87
C ALA A 129 21.37 -19.08 -7.46
N PHE A 130 22.66 -18.78 -7.28
CA PHE A 130 23.74 -19.58 -7.85
C PHE A 130 24.59 -20.25 -6.77
N ASP A 131 24.95 -21.50 -7.02
CA ASP A 131 26.00 -22.17 -6.26
C ASP A 131 27.35 -21.52 -6.54
N GLU A 132 28.20 -21.33 -5.53
CA GLU A 132 29.54 -20.74 -5.70
C GLU A 132 30.48 -21.58 -6.60
N GLU A 133 30.13 -22.86 -6.83
CA GLU A 133 30.82 -23.76 -7.76
C GLU A 133 30.44 -23.52 -9.23
N ILE A 134 29.42 -22.73 -9.54
CA ILE A 134 29.02 -22.46 -10.92
C ILE A 134 30.14 -21.77 -11.68
N LEU A 135 30.34 -22.16 -12.94
CA LEU A 135 31.30 -21.47 -13.81
C LEU A 135 30.80 -20.08 -14.20
N LEU A 136 31.69 -19.09 -14.20
CA LEU A 136 31.35 -17.70 -14.51
C LEU A 136 30.55 -17.55 -15.83
N LYS A 137 30.93 -18.35 -16.86
CA LYS A 137 30.20 -18.32 -18.13
C LYS A 137 28.72 -18.75 -17.96
N ASN A 138 28.52 -19.91 -17.34
CA ASN A 138 27.18 -20.48 -17.19
C ASN A 138 26.27 -19.55 -16.37
N MET A 139 26.82 -18.96 -15.29
CA MET A 139 26.11 -17.98 -14.50
C MET A 139 25.67 -16.78 -15.35
N ILE A 140 26.59 -16.21 -16.18
CA ILE A 140 26.25 -15.05 -17.02
C ILE A 140 25.21 -15.43 -18.08
N ASP A 141 25.32 -16.63 -18.66
CA ASP A 141 24.34 -17.11 -19.65
C ASP A 141 22.92 -17.18 -19.01
N THR A 142 22.80 -17.76 -17.79
CA THR A 142 21.52 -17.76 -17.03
C THR A 142 21.07 -16.35 -16.62
N MET A 143 21.97 -15.48 -16.18
CA MET A 143 21.62 -14.09 -15.86
C MET A 143 21.04 -13.31 -17.05
N LEU A 144 21.47 -13.65 -18.26
CA LEU A 144 20.94 -13.07 -19.50
C LEU A 144 19.52 -13.56 -19.83
N GLU A 145 19.25 -14.83 -19.51
CA GLU A 145 17.93 -15.45 -19.73
C GLU A 145 16.89 -14.93 -18.71
N GLU A 146 17.31 -14.81 -17.44
CA GLU A 146 16.42 -14.39 -16.35
C GLU A 146 16.21 -12.86 -16.28
N GLY A 147 17.10 -12.05 -16.82
CA GLY A 147 16.98 -10.60 -16.91
C GLY A 147 17.26 -9.82 -15.62
N ASN A 148 17.40 -10.46 -14.46
CA ASN A 148 17.58 -9.78 -13.19
C ASN A 148 18.99 -9.15 -13.04
N SER A 149 19.09 -8.07 -12.25
CA SER A 149 20.32 -7.33 -12.05
C SER A 149 21.24 -7.95 -10.99
N ARG A 150 20.69 -8.65 -9.98
CA ARG A 150 21.41 -9.16 -8.81
C ARG A 150 20.92 -10.55 -8.46
N TYR A 151 21.85 -11.39 -8.01
CA TYR A 151 21.58 -12.79 -7.69
C TYR A 151 22.31 -13.20 -6.41
N PRO A 152 21.62 -13.87 -5.47
CA PRO A 152 22.28 -14.48 -4.34
C PRO A 152 23.24 -15.60 -4.79
N VAL A 153 24.34 -15.76 -4.04
CA VAL A 153 25.29 -16.87 -4.21
C VAL A 153 25.37 -17.62 -2.90
N TYR A 154 25.25 -18.94 -2.96
CA TYR A 154 25.26 -19.81 -1.79
C TYR A 154 26.34 -20.88 -1.90
N GLU A 155 26.68 -21.50 -0.77
CA GLU A 155 27.53 -22.69 -0.66
C GLU A 155 26.67 -23.87 -0.22
N GLU A 156 26.68 -24.96 -0.97
CA GLU A 156 25.96 -26.21 -0.75
C GLU A 156 24.42 -26.07 -0.82
N ASN A 157 23.82 -25.12 -0.11
CA ASN A 157 22.37 -24.90 -0.11
C ASN A 157 22.05 -23.40 0.08
N ILE A 158 20.81 -23.04 -0.26
CA ILE A 158 20.33 -21.64 -0.24
C ILE A 158 20.32 -21.03 1.18
N ASP A 159 20.41 -21.83 2.23
CA ASP A 159 20.47 -21.34 3.61
C ASP A 159 21.85 -20.80 3.99
N ASN A 160 22.89 -21.13 3.19
CA ASN A 160 24.25 -20.66 3.39
C ASN A 160 24.66 -19.62 2.34
N ILE A 161 24.04 -18.44 2.40
CA ILE A 161 24.32 -17.33 1.45
C ILE A 161 25.72 -16.77 1.72
N LYS A 162 26.58 -16.81 0.71
CA LYS A 162 27.93 -16.21 0.72
C LYS A 162 27.93 -14.73 0.34
N GLY A 163 26.95 -14.31 -0.45
CA GLY A 163 26.83 -12.93 -0.90
C GLY A 163 25.93 -12.76 -2.09
N ILE A 164 26.14 -11.68 -2.81
CA ILE A 164 25.36 -11.29 -3.99
C ILE A 164 26.31 -10.98 -5.12
N VAL A 165 26.01 -11.46 -6.33
CA VAL A 165 26.68 -11.09 -7.57
C VAL A 165 25.82 -10.13 -8.36
N HIS A 166 26.42 -9.06 -8.85
CA HIS A 166 25.76 -8.12 -9.75
C HIS A 166 26.09 -8.45 -11.20
N TYR A 167 25.09 -8.56 -12.07
CA TYR A 167 25.26 -8.88 -13.50
C TYR A 167 26.32 -8.00 -14.19
N LYS A 168 26.27 -6.67 -14.01
CA LYS A 168 27.24 -5.74 -14.59
C LYS A 168 28.67 -6.00 -14.13
N ASP A 169 28.86 -6.40 -12.87
CA ASP A 169 30.19 -6.71 -12.35
C ASP A 169 30.72 -8.03 -12.90
N ALA A 170 29.85 -9.04 -12.99
CA ALA A 170 30.17 -10.34 -13.59
C ALA A 170 30.59 -10.18 -15.06
N LEU A 171 29.82 -9.43 -15.84
CA LEU A 171 30.13 -9.15 -17.24
C LEU A 171 31.46 -8.37 -17.41
N LYS A 172 31.66 -7.32 -16.59
CA LYS A 172 32.89 -6.54 -16.57
C LYS A 172 34.08 -7.41 -16.20
N PHE A 173 33.93 -8.25 -15.17
CA PHE A 173 35.00 -9.15 -14.72
C PHE A 173 35.41 -10.13 -15.83
N MET A 174 34.43 -10.77 -16.48
CA MET A 174 34.68 -11.69 -17.59
C MET A 174 35.36 -11.00 -18.78
N THR A 175 34.96 -9.77 -19.10
CA THR A 175 35.57 -8.99 -20.20
C THR A 175 36.98 -8.62 -19.91
N GLN A 176 37.33 -8.26 -18.67
CA GLN A 176 38.68 -7.91 -18.25
C GLN A 176 39.59 -9.12 -18.05
N ASN A 177 38.99 -10.28 -17.73
CA ASN A 177 39.68 -11.51 -17.39
C ASN A 177 39.13 -12.70 -18.21
N PRO A 178 39.41 -12.80 -19.53
CA PRO A 178 38.85 -13.86 -20.37
C PRO A 178 39.22 -15.29 -19.91
N TRP A 179 40.27 -15.45 -19.15
CA TRP A 179 40.67 -16.71 -18.53
C TRP A 179 39.72 -17.20 -17.46
N ALA A 180 38.97 -16.28 -16.83
CA ALA A 180 38.03 -16.58 -15.74
C ALA A 180 36.75 -17.25 -16.23
N LYS A 181 36.46 -17.24 -17.53
CA LYS A 181 35.24 -17.78 -18.14
C LYS A 181 34.89 -19.21 -17.68
N PHE A 182 35.90 -20.05 -17.50
CA PHE A 182 35.74 -21.45 -17.10
C PHE A 182 36.18 -21.71 -15.65
N LYS A 183 36.19 -20.68 -14.82
CA LYS A 183 36.47 -20.77 -13.39
C LYS A 183 35.21 -20.70 -12.57
N PRO A 184 35.11 -21.45 -11.47
CA PRO A 184 34.01 -21.33 -10.53
C PRO A 184 34.07 -20.00 -9.77
N LEU A 185 32.90 -19.48 -9.34
CA LEU A 185 32.78 -18.18 -8.67
C LEU A 185 33.67 -18.09 -7.43
N LYS A 186 33.75 -19.14 -6.63
CA LYS A 186 34.56 -19.18 -5.41
C LYS A 186 36.05 -18.89 -5.64
N GLU A 187 36.58 -19.14 -6.85
CA GLU A 187 37.98 -18.86 -7.21
C GLU A 187 38.16 -17.42 -7.69
N LEU A 188 37.09 -16.63 -7.85
CA LEU A 188 37.15 -15.30 -8.45
C LEU A 188 37.02 -14.22 -7.36
N PRO A 189 38.15 -13.61 -6.93
CA PRO A 189 38.15 -12.65 -5.85
C PRO A 189 37.39 -11.37 -6.21
N GLY A 190 36.51 -10.91 -5.30
CA GLY A 190 35.85 -9.61 -5.39
C GLY A 190 34.63 -9.56 -6.31
N ILE A 191 34.22 -10.70 -6.89
CA ILE A 191 32.98 -10.77 -7.70
C ILE A 191 31.74 -10.93 -6.81
N ILE A 192 31.86 -11.67 -5.71
CA ILE A 192 30.82 -11.85 -4.70
C ILE A 192 30.92 -10.71 -3.70
N ARG A 193 29.86 -9.94 -3.54
CA ARG A 193 29.73 -8.86 -2.55
C ARG A 193 29.00 -9.38 -1.32
N GLN A 194 29.30 -8.79 -0.17
CA GLN A 194 28.60 -9.15 1.07
C GLN A 194 27.09 -8.88 0.98
N ALA A 195 26.27 -9.88 1.33
CA ALA A 195 24.84 -9.74 1.46
C ALA A 195 24.45 -9.04 2.77
N SER A 196 23.34 -8.33 2.76
CA SER A 196 22.67 -7.84 3.97
C SER A 196 21.62 -8.86 4.37
N LEU A 197 21.73 -9.39 5.58
CA LEU A 197 20.71 -10.30 6.16
C LEU A 197 19.77 -9.50 7.02
N ILE A 198 18.47 -9.75 6.90
CA ILE A 198 17.41 -9.12 7.68
C ILE A 198 16.43 -10.16 8.18
N PRO A 199 15.82 -10.00 9.38
CA PRO A 199 14.76 -10.88 9.82
C PRO A 199 13.48 -10.64 8.99
N GLU A 200 12.66 -11.67 8.80
CA GLU A 200 11.41 -11.61 8.06
C GLU A 200 10.37 -10.67 8.69
N THR A 201 10.42 -10.45 10.00
CA THR A 201 9.56 -9.54 10.76
C THR A 201 10.05 -8.08 10.74
N ARG A 202 11.00 -7.75 9.89
CA ARG A 202 11.49 -6.38 9.77
C ARG A 202 10.49 -5.50 9.03
N GLY A 203 10.02 -4.42 9.69
CA GLY A 203 9.17 -3.43 9.04
C GLY A 203 9.84 -2.80 7.81
N ILE A 204 9.12 -2.73 6.70
CA ILE A 204 9.67 -2.26 5.42
C ILE A 204 10.05 -0.78 5.43
N GLY A 205 9.38 0.06 6.23
CA GLY A 205 9.73 1.47 6.39
C GLY A 205 11.16 1.66 6.92
N ASP A 206 11.51 0.95 8.00
CA ASP A 206 12.87 0.95 8.56
C ASP A 206 13.89 0.30 7.63
N LEU A 207 13.45 -0.75 6.90
CA LEU A 207 14.26 -1.44 5.91
C LEU A 207 14.62 -0.49 4.77
N PHE A 208 13.65 0.22 4.21
CA PHE A 208 13.84 1.22 3.17
C PHE A 208 14.90 2.26 3.54
N HIS A 209 14.77 2.88 4.72
CA HIS A 209 15.73 3.86 5.20
C HIS A 209 17.14 3.27 5.37
N THR A 210 17.23 2.03 5.85
CA THR A 210 18.51 1.34 6.03
C THR A 210 19.16 1.02 4.67
N MET A 211 18.40 0.51 3.72
CA MET A 211 18.87 0.18 2.38
C MET A 211 19.31 1.43 1.63
N GLN A 212 18.53 2.51 1.71
CA GLN A 212 18.87 3.81 1.09
C GLN A 212 20.16 4.37 1.66
N ALA A 213 20.31 4.43 3.00
CA ALA A 213 21.49 4.98 3.66
C ALA A 213 22.76 4.20 3.36
N ARG A 214 22.67 2.88 3.22
CA ARG A 214 23.79 1.97 2.94
C ARG A 214 24.01 1.70 1.45
N LYS A 215 23.13 2.21 0.57
CA LYS A 215 23.12 1.96 -0.88
C LYS A 215 23.04 0.46 -1.20
N ILE A 216 22.19 -0.24 -0.45
CA ILE A 216 21.87 -1.65 -0.64
C ILE A 216 20.60 -1.70 -1.49
N HIS A 217 20.56 -2.54 -2.52
CA HIS A 217 19.40 -2.71 -3.40
C HIS A 217 18.75 -4.09 -3.28
N MET A 218 19.38 -5.03 -2.55
CA MET A 218 18.83 -6.35 -2.30
C MET A 218 19.27 -6.80 -0.91
N ALA A 219 18.35 -7.29 -0.11
CA ALA A 219 18.59 -7.91 1.19
C ALA A 219 18.10 -9.37 1.16
N ILE A 220 18.78 -10.22 1.90
CA ILE A 220 18.38 -11.62 2.11
C ILE A 220 17.52 -11.66 3.38
N VAL A 221 16.34 -12.20 3.26
CA VAL A 221 15.39 -12.38 4.38
C VAL A 221 15.66 -13.72 5.04
N VAL A 222 15.77 -13.72 6.36
CA VAL A 222 16.01 -14.93 7.15
C VAL A 222 14.92 -15.11 8.21
N ASP A 223 14.54 -16.36 8.45
CA ASP A 223 13.61 -16.76 9.50
C ASP A 223 14.27 -16.76 10.89
N GLU A 224 13.52 -17.14 11.91
CA GLU A 224 13.98 -17.22 13.31
C GLU A 224 15.03 -18.30 13.54
N TYR A 225 15.18 -19.25 12.62
CA TYR A 225 16.18 -20.32 12.67
C TYR A 225 17.45 -19.97 11.89
N GLY A 226 17.47 -18.80 11.22
CA GLY A 226 18.57 -18.37 10.38
C GLY A 226 18.59 -18.99 8.98
N GLN A 227 17.48 -19.63 8.55
CA GLN A 227 17.32 -20.14 7.19
C GLN A 227 16.86 -19.01 6.26
N THR A 228 17.23 -19.08 5.00
CA THR A 228 16.79 -18.11 4.00
C THR A 228 15.29 -18.30 3.72
N ALA A 229 14.48 -17.30 4.05
CA ALA A 229 13.06 -17.23 3.74
C ALA A 229 12.81 -16.68 2.32
N GLY A 230 13.61 -15.70 1.90
CA GLY A 230 13.48 -15.06 0.60
C GLY A 230 14.48 -13.92 0.38
N ILE A 231 14.14 -13.04 -0.53
CA ILE A 231 14.87 -11.79 -0.80
C ILE A 231 13.90 -10.62 -0.86
N VAL A 232 14.37 -9.43 -0.52
CA VAL A 232 13.65 -8.16 -0.73
C VAL A 232 14.56 -7.20 -1.46
N THR A 233 14.05 -6.55 -2.49
CA THR A 233 14.75 -5.51 -3.25
C THR A 233 14.23 -4.12 -2.88
N MET A 234 14.93 -3.09 -3.33
CA MET A 234 14.47 -1.70 -3.17
C MET A 234 13.25 -1.43 -4.05
N GLU A 235 13.21 -2.12 -5.15
CA GLU A 235 12.15 -2.10 -6.14
C GLU A 235 10.84 -2.62 -5.52
N ASP A 236 10.83 -3.78 -4.84
CA ASP A 236 9.67 -4.35 -4.13
C ASP A 236 9.12 -3.39 -3.06
N ILE A 237 10.02 -2.72 -2.31
CA ILE A 237 9.60 -1.74 -1.29
C ILE A 237 8.94 -0.50 -1.92
N LEU A 238 9.39 -0.07 -3.10
CA LEU A 238 8.81 1.09 -3.79
C LEU A 238 7.46 0.74 -4.42
N GLU A 239 7.29 -0.48 -4.90
CA GLU A 239 6.05 -1.01 -5.44
C GLU A 239 4.90 -0.95 -4.42
N GLU A 240 5.16 -1.23 -3.15
CA GLU A 240 4.19 -1.06 -2.06
C GLU A 240 3.67 0.38 -1.89
N ILE A 241 4.37 1.39 -2.39
CA ILE A 241 3.93 2.79 -2.33
C ILE A 241 3.26 3.20 -3.62
N VAL A 242 3.86 2.86 -4.76
CA VAL A 242 3.49 3.39 -6.08
C VAL A 242 2.46 2.50 -6.78
N GLY A 243 2.30 1.23 -6.31
CA GLY A 243 1.61 0.18 -7.05
C GLY A 243 2.49 -0.40 -8.15
N ASP A 244 1.94 -1.29 -8.95
CA ASP A 244 2.65 -1.97 -10.04
C ASP A 244 3.29 -0.95 -10.98
N ILE A 245 4.62 -0.90 -10.99
CA ILE A 245 5.38 -0.10 -11.96
C ILE A 245 5.57 -0.98 -13.19
N LEU A 246 4.70 -0.84 -14.18
CA LEU A 246 4.86 -1.51 -15.46
C LEU A 246 6.21 -1.10 -16.06
N ASP A 247 7.12 -2.05 -16.28
CA ASP A 247 8.38 -1.85 -16.99
C ASP A 247 8.11 -1.79 -18.52
N GLU A 248 8.99 -1.13 -19.27
CA GLU A 248 8.94 -1.03 -20.73
C GLU A 248 8.95 -2.42 -21.43
N TYR A 249 9.30 -3.47 -20.69
CA TYR A 249 9.37 -4.87 -21.13
C TYR A 249 8.26 -5.75 -20.54
N ASP A 250 7.45 -5.21 -19.61
CA ASP A 250 6.27 -5.91 -19.17
C ASP A 250 5.27 -5.87 -20.34
N GLU A 251 5.17 -6.98 -21.04
CA GLU A 251 4.01 -7.21 -21.89
C GLU A 251 2.83 -7.11 -20.92
N ASP A 252 1.85 -6.23 -21.22
CA ASP A 252 0.56 -6.26 -20.54
C ASP A 252 0.24 -7.73 -20.31
N GLU A 253 0.17 -8.18 -19.05
CA GLU A 253 -0.34 -9.51 -18.75
C GLU A 253 -1.79 -9.51 -19.23
N ILE A 254 -1.94 -9.77 -20.53
CA ILE A 254 -3.25 -9.86 -21.16
C ILE A 254 -3.87 -11.11 -20.56
N THR A 255 -4.50 -10.92 -19.40
CA THR A 255 -5.20 -11.97 -18.66
C THR A 255 -6.33 -12.58 -19.48
N ILE A 256 -6.82 -11.85 -20.51
CA ILE A 256 -7.88 -12.28 -21.44
C ILE A 256 -7.41 -12.11 -22.88
N ARG A 257 -7.25 -13.21 -23.63
CA ARG A 257 -6.77 -13.23 -25.02
C ARG A 257 -7.84 -13.78 -25.96
N ALA A 258 -8.29 -12.96 -26.91
CA ALA A 258 -9.18 -13.44 -27.98
C ALA A 258 -8.43 -14.24 -29.04
N GLN A 259 -8.93 -15.42 -29.36
CA GLN A 259 -8.43 -16.25 -30.45
C GLN A 259 -9.18 -15.98 -31.78
N LYS A 260 -8.57 -16.42 -32.88
CA LYS A 260 -9.13 -16.21 -34.25
C LYS A 260 -10.45 -16.96 -34.50
N ASP A 261 -10.76 -17.93 -33.66
CA ASP A 261 -11.99 -18.75 -33.74
C ASP A 261 -13.13 -18.21 -32.84
N ASN A 262 -12.98 -17.00 -32.31
CA ASN A 262 -13.92 -16.36 -31.40
C ASN A 262 -13.97 -17.00 -30.01
N SER A 263 -12.97 -17.81 -29.62
CA SER A 263 -12.75 -18.28 -28.25
C SER A 263 -11.86 -17.30 -27.51
N LEU A 264 -12.01 -17.25 -26.17
CA LEU A 264 -11.16 -16.47 -25.27
C LEU A 264 -10.30 -17.43 -24.46
N ILE A 265 -9.02 -17.10 -24.32
CA ILE A 265 -8.14 -17.71 -23.33
C ILE A 265 -8.05 -16.70 -22.19
N ILE A 266 -8.44 -17.14 -21.01
CA ILE A 266 -8.44 -16.33 -19.80
C ILE A 266 -7.47 -16.97 -18.81
N ASP A 267 -6.56 -16.16 -18.25
CA ASP A 267 -5.70 -16.62 -17.18
C ASP A 267 -6.55 -16.94 -15.94
N GLY A 268 -6.22 -18.01 -15.23
CA GLY A 268 -6.94 -18.38 -14.01
C GLY A 268 -6.77 -17.40 -12.86
N LEU A 269 -5.75 -16.53 -12.91
CA LEU A 269 -5.51 -15.45 -11.96
C LEU A 269 -6.23 -14.14 -12.32
N ALA A 270 -6.91 -14.08 -13.49
CA ALA A 270 -7.72 -12.93 -13.88
C ALA A 270 -8.77 -12.62 -12.82
N TYR A 271 -8.95 -11.34 -12.49
CA TYR A 271 -10.00 -10.91 -11.58
C TYR A 271 -11.37 -11.20 -12.16
N LEU A 272 -12.32 -11.63 -11.34
CA LEU A 272 -13.67 -11.94 -11.80
C LEU A 272 -14.36 -10.72 -12.39
N GLU A 273 -14.12 -9.52 -11.86
CA GLU A 273 -14.68 -8.27 -12.38
C GLU A 273 -14.26 -8.01 -13.84
N ASP A 274 -12.98 -8.23 -14.17
CA ASP A 274 -12.48 -8.08 -15.54
C ASP A 274 -13.11 -9.11 -16.50
N VAL A 275 -13.31 -10.34 -16.00
CA VAL A 275 -13.94 -11.43 -16.75
C VAL A 275 -15.42 -11.16 -16.97
N GLU A 276 -16.12 -10.59 -15.98
CA GLU A 276 -17.52 -10.16 -16.07
C GLU A 276 -17.68 -9.09 -17.15
N GLU A 277 -16.82 -8.08 -17.16
CA GLU A 277 -16.86 -6.99 -18.13
C GLU A 277 -16.60 -7.50 -19.56
N GLU A 278 -15.59 -8.34 -19.76
CA GLU A 278 -15.21 -8.83 -21.10
C GLU A 278 -16.24 -9.82 -21.66
N LEU A 279 -16.83 -10.66 -20.80
CA LEU A 279 -17.79 -11.70 -21.23
C LEU A 279 -19.26 -11.23 -21.19
N ASP A 280 -19.56 -10.06 -20.63
CA ASP A 280 -20.91 -9.56 -20.34
C ASP A 280 -21.74 -10.59 -19.53
N VAL A 281 -21.10 -11.17 -18.48
CA VAL A 281 -21.69 -12.16 -17.58
C VAL A 281 -21.65 -11.63 -16.14
N ASP A 282 -22.49 -12.17 -15.28
CA ASP A 282 -22.55 -11.84 -13.85
C ASP A 282 -22.35 -13.14 -13.06
N PHE A 283 -21.26 -13.26 -12.30
CA PHE A 283 -20.99 -14.40 -11.42
C PHE A 283 -21.74 -14.31 -10.09
N GLY A 284 -22.43 -13.18 -9.82
CA GLY A 284 -23.20 -12.94 -8.61
C GLY A 284 -22.32 -12.64 -7.39
N ASP A 285 -22.99 -12.48 -6.22
CA ASP A 285 -22.28 -12.27 -4.94
C ASP A 285 -21.38 -13.49 -4.63
N THR A 286 -20.07 -13.36 -4.79
CA THR A 286 -19.08 -14.39 -4.54
C THR A 286 -17.98 -13.86 -3.60
N GLU A 287 -17.39 -14.75 -2.79
CA GLU A 287 -16.24 -14.43 -1.92
C GLU A 287 -14.89 -14.59 -2.64
N PHE A 288 -14.91 -14.96 -3.93
CA PHE A 288 -13.70 -15.21 -4.71
C PHE A 288 -13.37 -14.02 -5.62
N GLU A 289 -12.13 -13.60 -5.59
CA GLU A 289 -11.62 -12.48 -6.40
C GLU A 289 -11.12 -12.93 -7.79
N THR A 290 -10.66 -14.19 -7.93
CA THR A 290 -10.07 -14.70 -9.17
C THR A 290 -10.91 -15.80 -9.81
N LEU A 291 -10.79 -15.93 -11.14
CA LEU A 291 -11.46 -16.98 -11.93
C LEU A 291 -11.10 -18.39 -11.43
N ASN A 292 -9.84 -18.65 -11.10
CA ASN A 292 -9.40 -19.94 -10.59
C ASN A 292 -10.01 -20.27 -9.23
N GLY A 293 -10.11 -19.28 -8.33
CA GLY A 293 -10.78 -19.42 -7.04
C GLY A 293 -12.25 -19.81 -7.21
N TYR A 294 -12.94 -19.11 -8.07
CA TYR A 294 -14.35 -19.36 -8.41
C TYR A 294 -14.57 -20.75 -9.03
N LEU A 295 -13.77 -21.10 -10.05
CA LEU A 295 -13.85 -22.40 -10.71
C LEU A 295 -13.51 -23.56 -9.77
N THR A 296 -12.48 -23.43 -8.94
CA THR A 296 -12.11 -24.43 -7.94
C THR A 296 -13.24 -24.69 -6.94
N ASN A 297 -13.94 -23.64 -6.54
CA ASN A 297 -15.11 -23.77 -5.65
C ASN A 297 -16.25 -24.54 -6.33
N ILE A 298 -16.59 -24.20 -7.58
CA ILE A 298 -17.68 -24.86 -8.32
C ILE A 298 -17.34 -26.32 -8.61
N LEU A 299 -16.11 -26.61 -9.02
CA LEU A 299 -15.67 -27.95 -9.39
C LEU A 299 -15.38 -28.85 -8.17
N GLY A 300 -15.11 -28.23 -7.00
CA GLY A 300 -14.72 -28.94 -5.80
C GLY A 300 -13.30 -29.54 -5.84
N HIS A 301 -12.51 -29.20 -6.86
CA HIS A 301 -11.11 -29.59 -7.01
C HIS A 301 -10.39 -28.61 -7.91
N ILE A 302 -9.06 -28.54 -7.78
CA ILE A 302 -8.22 -27.74 -8.67
C ILE A 302 -8.27 -28.35 -10.07
N PRO A 303 -8.62 -27.57 -11.12
CA PRO A 303 -8.58 -28.06 -12.48
C PRO A 303 -7.18 -28.60 -12.82
N THR A 304 -7.10 -29.78 -13.44
CA THR A 304 -5.86 -30.36 -13.98
C THR A 304 -6.03 -30.52 -15.47
N ASP A 305 -4.98 -30.22 -16.24
CA ASP A 305 -4.92 -30.41 -17.68
C ASP A 305 -5.38 -31.79 -18.16
#